data_546f91cd33f60b943d4216a2dc652178
#
_entry.id   546f91cd33f60b943d4216a2dc652178
#
_cell.length_a   1.000
_cell.length_b   1.000
_cell.length_c   1.000
_cell.angle_alpha   90.00
_cell.angle_beta   90.00
_cell.angle_gamma   90.00
#
_symmetry.space_group_name_H-M   'P 1'
#
loop_
_entity.id
_entity.type
_entity.pdbx_description
1 polymer ?
#
loop_
_entity_poly.entity_id
_entity_poly.type
_entity_poly.pdbx_seq_one_letter_code
_entity_poly.pdbx_strand_id
1 'polypeptide(L)'
;YMAPQSVVDENVKEESDNIIGNSVLDPDYKHDYPRKYQTRYRPAKKRYLRDYKYDYYHNHQLAPLDNDHFVESGFKMTIYGPCTDPKIWIGDHLYHVAVTLYDSEYLVIDSRERTVVRYARNGVQKNCFGKRDNKNYVFQKIPPGKNAVKWNATYSFDLTLYQERSEPPWR
;
A
#
# COMPACT_ATOMS: atom_id res chain seq x y z
N TYR A 1 -32.65 45.20 -13.78
CA TYR A 1 -31.83 44.52 -12.75
C TYR A 1 -31.52 43.12 -13.28
N MET A 2 -30.31 42.96 -13.82
CA MET A 2 -29.78 41.66 -14.21
C MET A 2 -29.07 41.06 -13.01
N ALA A 3 -29.46 39.88 -12.60
CA ALA A 3 -28.75 39.10 -11.60
C ALA A 3 -27.41 38.59 -12.21
N PRO A 4 -26.32 38.59 -11.44
CA PRO A 4 -25.06 38.07 -11.94
C PRO A 4 -25.13 36.56 -12.09
N GLN A 5 -24.70 36.08 -13.24
CA GLN A 5 -24.51 34.66 -13.51
C GLN A 5 -23.46 34.13 -12.52
N SER A 6 -23.84 33.12 -11.75
CA SER A 6 -22.92 32.37 -10.91
C SER A 6 -21.90 31.69 -11.81
N VAL A 7 -20.65 32.08 -11.65
CA VAL A 7 -19.51 31.36 -12.18
C VAL A 7 -19.48 30.01 -11.44
N VAL A 8 -19.90 28.98 -12.15
CA VAL A 8 -19.74 27.60 -11.64
C VAL A 8 -18.27 27.26 -11.85
N ASP A 9 -17.54 27.23 -10.76
CA ASP A 9 -16.14 26.86 -10.78
C ASP A 9 -15.97 25.45 -11.36
N GLU A 10 -15.36 25.35 -12.53
CA GLU A 10 -14.98 24.08 -13.16
C GLU A 10 -14.04 23.24 -12.29
N ASN A 11 -13.44 23.85 -11.27
CA ASN A 11 -12.59 23.17 -10.29
C ASN A 11 -13.33 22.22 -9.34
N VAL A 12 -14.66 22.34 -9.20
CA VAL A 12 -15.45 21.48 -8.30
C VAL A 12 -15.62 20.07 -8.88
N LYS A 13 -15.53 19.90 -10.19
CA LYS A 13 -15.64 18.58 -10.82
C LYS A 13 -14.39 17.72 -10.69
N GLU A 14 -13.21 18.33 -10.65
CA GLU A 14 -11.97 17.58 -10.45
C GLU A 14 -11.78 17.11 -9.00
N GLU A 15 -12.38 17.79 -8.01
CA GLU A 15 -12.30 17.38 -6.62
C GLU A 15 -13.22 16.21 -6.26
N SER A 16 -14.36 16.05 -6.94
CA SER A 16 -15.26 14.93 -6.66
C SER A 16 -14.72 13.59 -7.15
N ASP A 17 -13.93 13.60 -8.23
CA ASP A 17 -13.34 12.37 -8.77
C ASP A 17 -12.12 11.91 -7.94
N ASN A 18 -11.50 12.80 -7.18
CA ASN A 18 -10.40 12.46 -6.26
C ASN A 18 -10.86 11.89 -4.89
N ILE A 19 -12.13 12.04 -4.54
CA ILE A 19 -12.66 11.54 -3.26
C ILE A 19 -13.03 10.05 -3.36
N ILE A 20 -13.30 9.56 -4.54
CA ILE A 20 -13.67 8.15 -4.80
C ILE A 20 -12.43 7.32 -5.21
N GLY A 21 -11.30 7.96 -5.37
CA GLY A 21 -10.02 7.34 -5.74
C GLY A 21 -9.40 6.51 -4.63
N ASN A 22 -10.10 5.55 -4.22
CA ASN A 22 -9.70 4.74 -3.13
C ASN A 22 -8.71 3.71 -3.43
N SER A 23 -8.49 3.22 -4.36
CA SER A 23 -7.40 2.38 -4.75
C SER A 23 -6.80 3.09 -5.93
N VAL A 24 -5.78 3.81 -5.69
CA VAL A 24 -4.99 4.32 -6.76
C VAL A 24 -4.38 3.14 -7.49
N LEU A 25 -5.18 2.52 -8.33
CA LEU A 25 -4.67 1.80 -9.45
C LEU A 25 -4.00 2.85 -10.33
N ASP A 26 -2.69 2.84 -10.36
CA ASP A 26 -1.93 3.64 -11.29
C ASP A 26 -2.44 3.31 -12.70
N PRO A 27 -3.04 4.23 -13.47
CA PRO A 27 -3.57 3.93 -14.79
C PRO A 27 -2.47 3.42 -15.74
N ASP A 28 -1.22 3.80 -15.53
CA ASP A 28 -0.09 3.30 -16.29
C ASP A 28 0.28 1.86 -15.92
N TYR A 29 -0.13 1.40 -14.75
CA TYR A 29 0.12 0.04 -14.29
C TYR A 29 -0.86 -0.99 -14.87
N LYS A 30 -1.97 -0.54 -15.42
CA LYS A 30 -2.98 -1.41 -16.04
C LYS A 30 -2.53 -2.04 -17.35
N HIS A 31 -1.50 -1.49 -17.98
CA HIS A 31 -1.20 -1.87 -19.36
C HIS A 31 -0.24 -3.03 -19.52
N ASP A 32 0.59 -3.35 -18.52
CA ASP A 32 1.66 -4.30 -18.79
C ASP A 32 1.46 -5.74 -18.30
N TYR A 33 0.50 -6.01 -17.40
CA TYR A 33 0.22 -7.40 -17.00
C TYR A 33 -1.20 -7.60 -16.47
N PRO A 34 -1.89 -8.66 -16.85
CA PRO A 34 -3.16 -9.10 -16.25
C PRO A 34 -2.89 -9.76 -14.89
N ARG A 35 -2.06 -9.16 -14.06
CA ARG A 35 -1.85 -9.59 -12.68
C ARG A 35 -2.85 -8.87 -11.81
N LYS A 36 -4.02 -9.46 -11.65
CA LYS A 36 -5.09 -9.04 -10.72
C LYS A 36 -4.62 -8.85 -9.27
N TYR A 37 -3.33 -9.05 -8.97
CA TYR A 37 -2.82 -9.23 -7.62
C TYR A 37 -1.77 -8.21 -7.19
N GLN A 38 -1.42 -7.26 -8.04
CA GLN A 38 -0.49 -6.22 -7.68
C GLN A 38 -1.24 -4.93 -7.37
N THR A 39 -1.30 -4.59 -6.10
CA THR A 39 -1.95 -3.37 -5.61
C THR A 39 -0.90 -2.45 -5.02
N ARG A 40 -0.83 -1.23 -5.54
CA ARG A 40 0.03 -0.17 -5.00
C ARG A 40 -0.76 0.69 -4.02
N TYR A 41 -0.33 0.70 -2.78
CA TYR A 41 -0.92 1.53 -1.74
C TYR A 41 -0.13 2.84 -1.62
N ARG A 42 -0.79 3.95 -1.88
CA ARG A 42 -0.20 5.29 -1.79
C ARG A 42 -0.92 6.13 -0.74
N PRO A 43 -0.22 7.05 -0.06
CA PRO A 43 -0.87 8.01 0.81
C PRO A 43 -1.85 8.87 0.01
N ALA A 44 -3.08 9.00 0.51
CA ALA A 44 -4.01 9.96 -0.07
C ALA A 44 -3.53 11.38 0.20
N LYS A 45 -3.32 12.17 -0.85
CA LYS A 45 -3.05 13.61 -0.70
C LYS A 45 -4.37 14.32 -0.41
N LYS A 46 -4.62 14.63 0.87
CA LYS A 46 -5.74 15.51 1.25
C LYS A 46 -5.31 16.95 1.05
N ARG A 47 -5.96 17.67 0.13
CA ARG A 47 -5.90 19.13 0.07
C ARG A 47 -7.03 19.68 0.94
N TYR A 48 -6.68 20.37 2.00
CA TYR A 48 -7.64 21.15 2.78
C TYR A 48 -7.62 22.58 2.25
N LEU A 49 -8.78 23.10 1.84
CA LEU A 49 -8.95 24.50 1.40
C LEU A 49 -8.90 25.51 2.55
N ARG A 50 -8.81 25.06 3.78
CA ARG A 50 -8.67 25.88 4.98
C ARG A 50 -7.68 25.24 5.93
N ASP A 51 -6.81 26.05 6.50
CA ASP A 51 -5.97 25.64 7.63
C ASP A 51 -6.87 25.41 8.86
N TYR A 52 -7.18 24.15 9.08
CA TYR A 52 -7.82 23.76 10.34
C TYR A 52 -6.75 23.66 11.42
N LYS A 53 -6.97 24.36 12.52
CA LYS A 53 -6.11 24.38 13.72
C LYS A 53 -6.03 23.02 14.44
N TYR A 54 -6.72 22.03 13.96
CA TYR A 54 -6.75 20.67 14.49
C TYR A 54 -6.28 19.71 13.43
N ASP A 55 -5.07 19.19 13.64
CA ASP A 55 -4.59 18.03 12.91
C ASP A 55 -5.45 16.83 13.29
N TYR A 56 -6.48 16.58 12.53
CA TYR A 56 -7.13 15.27 12.56
C TYR A 56 -6.18 14.29 11.93
N TYR A 57 -5.38 13.64 12.75
CA TYR A 57 -4.56 12.52 12.34
C TYR A 57 -5.47 11.35 11.98
N HIS A 58 -5.96 11.33 10.76
CA HIS A 58 -6.43 10.10 10.18
C HIS A 58 -5.21 9.24 9.84
N ASN A 59 -4.58 8.73 10.89
CA ASN A 59 -3.32 8.02 10.82
C ASN A 59 -3.42 6.64 10.15
N HIS A 60 -4.59 6.26 9.65
CA HIS A 60 -4.79 4.97 9.05
C HIS A 60 -5.61 5.10 7.78
N GLN A 61 -5.00 4.85 6.66
CA GLN A 61 -5.73 4.64 5.42
C GLN A 61 -6.25 3.22 5.40
N LEU A 62 -7.54 3.06 5.10
CA LEU A 62 -8.18 1.76 4.92
C LEU A 62 -8.29 1.49 3.43
N ALA A 63 -7.71 0.39 2.97
CA ALA A 63 -7.88 -0.08 1.61
C ALA A 63 -8.29 -1.56 1.63
N PRO A 64 -9.21 -1.99 0.77
CA PRO A 64 -9.54 -3.39 0.64
C PRO A 64 -8.43 -4.14 -0.11
N LEU A 65 -8.05 -5.29 0.40
CA LEU A 65 -7.24 -6.29 -0.28
C LEU A 65 -8.11 -7.52 -0.49
N ASP A 66 -8.33 -7.91 -1.72
CA ASP A 66 -9.07 -9.12 -2.04
C ASP A 66 -8.08 -10.24 -2.41
N ASN A 67 -8.04 -11.27 -1.58
CA ASN A 67 -7.34 -12.50 -1.87
C ASN A 67 -8.38 -13.53 -2.36
N ASP A 68 -8.57 -13.59 -3.68
CA ASP A 68 -9.54 -14.48 -4.33
C ASP A 68 -9.08 -15.95 -4.41
N HIS A 69 -7.95 -16.26 -3.78
CA HIS A 69 -7.50 -17.62 -3.62
C HIS A 69 -8.26 -18.31 -2.47
N PHE A 70 -8.50 -19.61 -2.59
CA PHE A 70 -9.24 -20.39 -1.59
C PHE A 70 -8.43 -20.76 -0.34
N VAL A 71 -7.10 -20.57 -0.38
CA VAL A 71 -6.18 -20.76 0.75
C VAL A 71 -5.37 -19.49 1.01
N GLU A 72 -4.70 -19.47 2.13
CA GLU A 72 -3.77 -18.41 2.49
C GLU A 72 -2.68 -18.24 1.43
N SER A 73 -2.47 -17.01 1.00
CA SER A 73 -1.48 -16.66 -0.03
C SER A 73 -0.20 -16.11 0.57
N GLY A 74 0.93 -16.59 0.09
CA GLY A 74 2.20 -15.93 0.30
C GLY A 74 2.21 -14.57 -0.38
N PHE A 75 3.13 -13.69 0.01
CA PHE A 75 3.20 -12.34 -0.55
C PHE A 75 4.63 -11.85 -0.69
N LYS A 76 4.79 -10.85 -1.54
CA LYS A 76 5.94 -9.98 -1.61
C LYS A 76 5.48 -8.55 -1.35
N MET A 77 6.07 -7.89 -0.39
CA MET A 77 5.78 -6.52 0.00
C MET A 77 7.01 -5.64 -0.24
N THR A 78 6.84 -4.55 -0.94
CA THR A 78 7.90 -3.56 -1.19
C THR A 78 7.48 -2.24 -0.56
N ILE A 79 8.20 -1.80 0.46
CA ILE A 79 7.93 -0.57 1.21
C ILE A 79 8.92 0.49 0.76
N TYR A 80 8.42 1.66 0.36
CA TYR A 80 9.25 2.74 -0.16
C TYR A 80 9.51 3.80 0.91
N GLY A 81 10.76 4.27 0.96
CA GLY A 81 11.14 5.41 1.80
C GLY A 81 10.67 6.77 1.21
N PRO A 82 10.74 7.85 2.00
CA PRO A 82 11.26 7.86 3.36
C PRO A 82 10.25 7.36 4.38
N CYS A 83 10.65 6.52 5.32
CA CYS A 83 9.84 6.14 6.47
C CYS A 83 10.70 5.58 7.60
N THR A 84 10.18 5.67 8.82
CA THR A 84 10.78 5.09 10.01
C THR A 84 9.78 4.13 10.61
N ASP A 85 10.26 2.93 10.93
CA ASP A 85 9.48 1.92 11.65
C ASP A 85 8.15 1.58 10.93
N PRO A 86 8.17 1.15 9.66
CA PRO A 86 6.95 0.89 8.91
C PRO A 86 6.09 -0.20 9.57
N LYS A 87 4.82 0.11 9.76
CA LYS A 87 3.80 -0.76 10.34
C LYS A 87 2.62 -0.86 9.39
N ILE A 88 2.31 -2.07 8.97
CA ILE A 88 1.21 -2.36 8.05
C ILE A 88 0.35 -3.45 8.68
N TRP A 89 -0.93 -3.17 8.83
CA TRP A 89 -1.93 -4.13 9.27
C TRP A 89 -2.67 -4.68 8.06
N ILE A 90 -2.76 -5.99 7.97
CA ILE A 90 -3.60 -6.68 6.99
C ILE A 90 -4.51 -7.63 7.74
N GLY A 91 -5.82 -7.34 7.70
CA GLY A 91 -6.77 -7.96 8.63
C GLY A 91 -6.39 -7.62 10.07
N ASP A 92 -6.19 -8.65 10.87
CA ASP A 92 -5.81 -8.51 12.28
C ASP A 92 -4.30 -8.69 12.53
N HIS A 93 -3.52 -8.93 11.47
CA HIS A 93 -2.09 -9.20 11.60
C HIS A 93 -1.23 -7.97 11.30
N LEU A 94 -0.20 -7.75 12.14
CA LEU A 94 0.77 -6.66 12.02
C LEU A 94 2.04 -7.15 11.31
N TYR A 95 2.37 -6.51 10.20
CA TYR A 95 3.65 -6.63 9.51
C TYR A 95 4.53 -5.45 9.90
N HIS A 96 5.60 -5.73 10.65
CA HIS A 96 6.48 -4.70 11.21
C HIS A 96 7.94 -5.10 11.10
N VAL A 97 8.78 -4.17 10.66
CA VAL A 97 10.24 -4.28 10.62
C VAL A 97 10.85 -2.98 11.13
N ALA A 98 11.61 -3.05 12.19
CA ALA A 98 12.27 -1.91 12.83
C ALA A 98 13.44 -1.39 11.98
N VAL A 99 13.13 -0.63 10.93
CA VAL A 99 14.09 -0.08 9.99
C VAL A 99 13.72 1.35 9.61
N THR A 100 14.75 2.18 9.39
CA THR A 100 14.58 3.51 8.79
C THR A 100 15.01 3.42 7.33
N LEU A 101 14.12 3.83 6.44
CA LEU A 101 14.36 3.98 5.00
C LEU A 101 14.48 5.46 4.68
N TYR A 102 15.50 5.82 3.97
CA TYR A 102 15.70 7.17 3.45
C TYR A 102 15.06 7.33 2.07
N ASP A 103 15.09 8.54 1.55
CA ASP A 103 14.59 8.81 0.21
C ASP A 103 15.27 7.93 -0.85
N SER A 104 14.49 7.42 -1.78
CA SER A 104 14.93 6.49 -2.83
C SER A 104 15.45 5.12 -2.33
N GLU A 105 15.19 4.78 -1.07
CA GLU A 105 15.43 3.44 -0.54
C GLU A 105 14.12 2.66 -0.43
N TYR A 106 14.23 1.34 -0.46
CA TYR A 106 13.07 0.50 -0.27
C TYR A 106 13.42 -0.79 0.46
N LEU A 107 12.42 -1.35 1.14
CA LEU A 107 12.50 -2.61 1.86
C LEU A 107 11.64 -3.65 1.14
N VAL A 108 12.18 -4.81 0.87
CA VAL A 108 11.46 -5.95 0.32
C VAL A 108 11.31 -7.03 1.39
N ILE A 109 10.06 -7.40 1.64
CA ILE A 109 9.70 -8.54 2.48
C ILE A 109 9.11 -9.60 1.56
N ASP A 110 9.73 -10.76 1.49
CA ASP A 110 9.25 -11.88 0.70
C ASP A 110 8.91 -13.05 1.63
N SER A 111 7.63 -13.40 1.69
CA SER A 111 7.15 -14.47 2.57
C SER A 111 7.51 -15.86 2.04
N ARG A 112 7.71 -16.01 0.74
CA ARG A 112 8.07 -17.29 0.10
C ARG A 112 9.53 -17.62 0.35
N GLU A 113 10.40 -16.66 0.07
CA GLU A 113 11.84 -16.77 0.30
C GLU A 113 12.23 -16.55 1.76
N ARG A 114 11.30 -16.06 2.59
CA ARG A 114 11.51 -15.69 3.99
C ARG A 114 12.67 -14.71 4.17
N THR A 115 12.71 -13.69 3.32
CA THR A 115 13.75 -12.68 3.29
C THR A 115 13.22 -11.30 3.63
N VAL A 116 14.07 -10.49 4.28
CA VAL A 116 13.83 -9.07 4.53
C VAL A 116 15.09 -8.32 4.11
N VAL A 117 15.01 -7.62 2.98
CA VAL A 117 16.18 -6.98 2.37
C VAL A 117 15.88 -5.50 2.11
N ARG A 118 16.75 -4.62 2.63
CA ARG A 118 16.77 -3.19 2.31
C ARG A 118 17.67 -2.96 1.12
N TYR A 119 17.18 -2.17 0.18
CA TYR A 119 17.91 -1.69 -0.98
C TYR A 119 18.19 -0.20 -0.81
N ALA A 120 19.46 0.16 -0.75
CA ALA A 120 19.89 1.54 -0.69
C ALA A 120 19.87 2.17 -2.09
N ARG A 121 19.87 3.50 -2.15
CA ARG A 121 19.88 4.28 -3.40
C ARG A 121 20.99 3.89 -4.37
N ASN A 122 22.15 3.49 -3.84
CA ASN A 122 23.32 3.04 -4.62
C ASN A 122 23.26 1.56 -5.05
N GLY A 123 22.10 0.89 -4.85
CA GLY A 123 21.91 -0.53 -5.16
C GLY A 123 22.48 -1.51 -4.14
N VAL A 124 23.11 -1.03 -3.07
CA VAL A 124 23.62 -1.90 -2.01
C VAL A 124 22.46 -2.56 -1.28
N GLN A 125 22.52 -3.88 -1.16
CA GLN A 125 21.54 -4.69 -0.45
C GLN A 125 22.01 -4.93 0.98
N LYS A 126 21.09 -4.78 1.94
CA LYS A 126 21.33 -5.07 3.34
C LYS A 126 20.27 -6.01 3.87
N ASN A 127 20.68 -7.14 4.40
CA ASN A 127 19.78 -8.05 5.09
C ASN A 127 19.28 -7.43 6.39
N CYS A 128 17.97 -7.30 6.53
CA CYS A 128 17.27 -6.75 7.69
C CYS A 128 16.45 -7.81 8.44
N PHE A 129 16.71 -9.08 8.21
CA PHE A 129 15.99 -10.19 8.83
C PHE A 129 15.96 -10.10 10.37
N GLY A 130 17.06 -9.72 11.00
CA GLY A 130 17.14 -9.51 12.45
C GLY A 130 16.39 -8.28 12.98
N LYS A 131 15.86 -7.43 12.11
CA LYS A 131 15.07 -6.24 12.45
C LYS A 131 13.55 -6.49 12.48
N ARG A 132 13.13 -7.73 12.25
CA ARG A 132 11.71 -8.11 12.34
C ARG A 132 11.20 -7.94 13.76
N ASP A 133 9.91 -7.70 13.88
CA ASP A 133 9.23 -7.85 15.15
C ASP A 133 9.22 -9.34 15.57
N ASN A 134 9.68 -9.62 16.78
CA ASN A 134 9.69 -10.98 17.32
C ASN A 134 8.31 -11.42 17.83
N LYS A 135 7.39 -10.47 18.06
CA LYS A 135 6.03 -10.74 18.54
C LYS A 135 5.09 -11.11 17.41
N ASN A 136 5.29 -10.49 16.25
CA ASN A 136 4.45 -10.69 15.08
C ASN A 136 5.27 -11.33 13.95
N TYR A 137 4.81 -12.47 13.46
CA TYR A 137 5.51 -13.20 12.41
C TYR A 137 5.39 -12.48 11.07
N VAL A 138 6.44 -11.80 10.64
CA VAL A 138 6.44 -10.92 9.45
C VAL A 138 6.17 -11.65 8.12
N PHE A 139 6.26 -12.97 8.08
CA PHE A 139 5.98 -13.79 6.89
C PHE A 139 4.65 -14.54 6.99
N GLN A 140 3.76 -14.11 7.89
CA GLN A 140 2.42 -14.68 8.01
C GLN A 140 1.69 -14.56 6.67
N LYS A 141 1.20 -15.68 6.16
CA LYS A 141 0.41 -15.70 4.92
C LYS A 141 -0.86 -14.89 5.08
N ILE A 142 -1.32 -14.30 3.98
CA ILE A 142 -2.53 -13.48 3.96
C ILE A 142 -3.74 -14.39 3.75
N PRO A 143 -4.73 -14.34 4.66
CA PRO A 143 -5.90 -15.20 4.57
C PRO A 143 -6.74 -14.92 3.33
N PRO A 144 -7.55 -15.89 2.86
CA PRO A 144 -8.46 -15.71 1.73
C PRO A 144 -9.55 -14.70 2.03
N GLY A 145 -10.13 -14.14 0.97
CA GLY A 145 -11.24 -13.20 1.04
C GLY A 145 -10.79 -11.75 1.21
N LYS A 146 -11.72 -10.92 1.65
CA LYS A 146 -11.52 -9.48 1.78
C LYS A 146 -10.82 -9.13 3.10
N ASN A 147 -9.63 -8.57 2.99
CA ASN A 147 -8.83 -8.13 4.11
C ASN A 147 -8.72 -6.60 4.11
N ALA A 148 -8.92 -5.97 5.27
CA ALA A 148 -8.67 -4.54 5.42
C ALA A 148 -7.17 -4.29 5.57
N VAL A 149 -6.64 -3.34 4.80
CA VAL A 149 -5.26 -2.88 4.92
C VAL A 149 -5.21 -1.53 5.60
N LYS A 150 -4.40 -1.40 6.66
CA LYS A 150 -4.25 -0.18 7.45
C LYS A 150 -2.77 0.16 7.60
N TRP A 151 -2.42 1.41 7.35
CA TRP A 151 -1.07 1.94 7.61
C TRP A 151 -1.15 3.44 7.87
N ASN A 152 -0.08 4.06 8.34
CA ASN A 152 -0.07 5.47 8.74
C ASN A 152 -0.06 6.47 7.56
N ALA A 153 -0.16 6.01 6.33
CA ALA A 153 -0.25 6.84 5.12
C ALA A 153 0.91 7.84 4.91
N THR A 154 2.02 7.71 5.62
CA THR A 154 3.20 8.57 5.44
C THR A 154 4.15 8.07 4.37
N TYR A 155 4.01 6.81 3.97
CA TYR A 155 4.80 6.14 2.95
C TYR A 155 3.89 5.33 2.02
N SER A 156 4.43 4.88 0.91
CA SER A 156 3.75 3.98 -0.01
C SER A 156 4.37 2.58 0.04
N PHE A 157 3.60 1.59 -0.34
CA PHE A 157 4.09 0.23 -0.51
C PHE A 157 3.32 -0.51 -1.59
N ASP A 158 3.97 -1.49 -2.18
CA ASP A 158 3.37 -2.43 -3.11
C ASP A 158 3.21 -3.78 -2.44
N LEU A 159 2.10 -4.45 -2.71
CA LEU A 159 1.82 -5.79 -2.24
C LEU A 159 1.46 -6.69 -3.41
N THR A 160 2.19 -7.78 -3.56
CA THR A 160 1.94 -8.82 -4.56
C THR A 160 1.60 -10.10 -3.84
N LEU A 161 0.47 -10.72 -4.13
CA LEU A 161 0.09 -12.03 -3.61
C LEU A 161 0.61 -13.14 -4.51
N TYR A 162 1.17 -14.19 -3.92
CA TYR A 162 1.53 -15.42 -4.62
C TYR A 162 0.37 -16.39 -4.59
N GLN A 163 -0.14 -16.73 -5.75
CA GLN A 163 -1.13 -17.78 -5.87
C GLN A 163 -0.45 -19.06 -6.36
N GLU A 164 -0.58 -20.10 -5.57
CA GLU A 164 -0.10 -21.42 -5.89
C GLU A 164 -1.26 -22.27 -6.40
N ARG A 165 -1.16 -22.76 -7.62
CA ARG A 165 -2.15 -23.66 -8.21
C ARG A 165 -1.46 -24.99 -8.53
N SER A 166 -2.09 -26.09 -8.16
CA SER A 166 -1.62 -27.43 -8.47
C SER A 166 -1.79 -27.80 -9.94
N GLU A 167 -2.70 -27.11 -10.63
CA GLU A 167 -2.97 -27.35 -12.05
C GLU A 167 -2.77 -26.05 -12.85
N PRO A 168 -2.21 -26.16 -14.09
CA PRO A 168 -2.12 -25.01 -14.97
C PRO A 168 -3.54 -24.52 -15.32
N PRO A 169 -3.75 -23.21 -15.50
CA PRO A 169 -5.03 -22.70 -15.95
C PRO A 169 -5.31 -23.23 -17.37
N TRP A 170 -6.36 -24.00 -17.50
CA TRP A 170 -6.87 -24.43 -18.79
C TRP A 170 -7.32 -23.20 -19.58
N ARG A 171 -6.82 -23.05 -20.79
CA ARG A 171 -7.25 -22.03 -21.74
C ARG A 171 -8.38 -22.54 -22.58
#